data_92b7d85973533e93fd3625addc3af127
#
_entry.id   92b7d85973533e93fd3625addc3af127
#
_cell.length_a   1.000
_cell.length_b   1.000
_cell.length_c   1.000
_cell.angle_alpha   90.00
_cell.angle_beta   90.00
_cell.angle_gamma   90.00
#
_symmetry.space_group_name_H-M   'P 1'
#
loop_
_entity.id
_entity.type
_entity.pdbx_description
1 polymer ?
#
loop_
_entity_poly.entity_id
_entity_poly.type
_entity_poly.pdbx_seq_one_letter_code
_entity_poly.pdbx_strand_id
1 'polypeptide(L)'
;MKKKKSLIFAVSIALAFGLTACSESESTDVESASCEKADLATIAEGKLTIATGEPAYYPWVIDDKPESGEGFEGAVAYAVANQLGFSNDEVVWVRTTFDGAVTPGEKNFDFNLQQFSITEERKAAVDFSSPYYTAPQAIVSYKSSKIAGKTSIAELKDAKLGAAVGTTSLDAIENQIGAKPQVFNDNAAGVTALKNGQIDGLVVDLPTAFYLSGVEVTDGLIVGQLPSTGAGDQFGLLLAKDSKITTCVSGAVDAITADGTLAAITDKWLATDAGAPVLKP
;
A
#
# COMPACT_ATOMS: atom_id res chain seq x y z
N MET A 1 71.43 -30.29 -73.27
CA MET A 1 72.14 -31.23 -72.40
C MET A 1 71.43 -31.14 -70.99
N LYS A 2 70.68 -32.14 -70.71
CA LYS A 2 70.73 -33.09 -69.58
C LYS A 2 71.16 -32.45 -68.25
N LYS A 3 70.25 -32.36 -67.26
CA LYS A 3 70.19 -33.38 -66.18
C LYS A 3 68.96 -33.15 -65.22
N LYS A 4 68.31 -34.22 -65.02
CA LYS A 4 67.31 -34.53 -63.98
C LYS A 4 67.84 -34.27 -62.56
N LYS A 5 66.99 -33.97 -61.62
CA LYS A 5 66.80 -34.72 -60.33
C LYS A 5 65.79 -33.97 -59.46
N SER A 6 64.76 -34.55 -59.21
CA SER A 6 64.29 -35.40 -58.09
C SER A 6 63.65 -34.63 -57.03
N LEU A 7 62.39 -34.95 -56.95
CA LEU A 7 61.36 -34.84 -55.90
C LEU A 7 61.90 -35.08 -54.49
N ILE A 8 61.56 -34.21 -53.56
CA ILE A 8 61.40 -34.57 -52.17
C ILE A 8 60.13 -33.86 -51.70
N PHE A 9 59.13 -34.67 -51.36
CA PHE A 9 57.88 -34.30 -50.69
C PHE A 9 58.22 -34.04 -49.22
N ALA A 10 57.99 -32.83 -48.74
CA ALA A 10 57.92 -32.53 -47.31
C ALA A 10 56.51 -32.17 -46.99
N VAL A 11 55.82 -33.12 -46.29
CA VAL A 11 54.50 -32.89 -45.71
C VAL A 11 54.66 -32.01 -44.47
N SER A 12 54.26 -30.77 -44.60
CA SER A 12 54.14 -29.87 -43.44
C SER A 12 52.71 -29.96 -42.86
N ILE A 13 52.64 -30.59 -41.74
CA ILE A 13 51.38 -30.61 -40.91
C ILE A 13 51.25 -29.24 -40.30
N ALA A 14 50.26 -28.47 -40.77
CA ALA A 14 49.87 -27.21 -40.19
C ALA A 14 48.90 -27.53 -39.00
N LEU A 15 49.39 -27.39 -37.79
CA LEU A 15 48.51 -27.34 -36.58
C LEU A 15 47.76 -26.02 -36.66
N ALA A 16 46.45 -26.10 -36.96
CA ALA A 16 45.54 -25.01 -36.76
C ALA A 16 45.19 -24.90 -35.26
N PHE A 17 45.79 -23.95 -34.56
CA PHE A 17 45.31 -23.50 -33.26
C PHE A 17 44.00 -22.76 -33.48
N GLY A 18 42.88 -23.43 -33.19
CA GLY A 18 41.60 -22.80 -33.07
C GLY A 18 41.55 -21.96 -31.79
N LEU A 19 41.62 -20.65 -31.95
CA LEU A 19 41.21 -19.68 -30.91
C LEU A 19 39.70 -19.76 -30.78
N THR A 20 39.22 -20.58 -29.86
CA THR A 20 37.85 -20.43 -29.33
C THR A 20 37.85 -19.19 -28.46
N ALA A 21 37.40 -18.06 -29.03
CA ALA A 21 36.97 -16.94 -28.26
C ALA A 21 35.73 -17.39 -27.45
N CYS A 22 35.93 -17.74 -26.19
CA CYS A 22 34.84 -17.73 -25.23
C CYS A 22 34.35 -16.28 -25.12
N SER A 23 33.23 -15.99 -25.76
CA SER A 23 32.39 -14.86 -25.39
C SER A 23 31.89 -15.19 -24.00
N GLU A 24 32.55 -14.66 -22.97
CA GLU A 24 31.94 -14.50 -21.65
C GLU A 24 30.78 -13.55 -21.86
N SER A 25 29.59 -14.14 -21.96
CA SER A 25 28.34 -13.46 -21.68
C SER A 25 28.43 -13.10 -20.19
N GLU A 26 28.77 -11.83 -19.88
CA GLU A 26 28.49 -11.29 -18.58
C GLU A 26 26.97 -11.36 -18.41
N SER A 27 26.52 -12.51 -17.88
CA SER A 27 25.26 -12.53 -17.14
C SER A 27 25.51 -11.61 -15.95
N THR A 28 25.00 -10.40 -16.01
CA THR A 28 24.71 -9.63 -14.80
C THR A 28 23.70 -10.47 -14.03
N ASP A 29 24.21 -11.40 -13.22
CA ASP A 29 23.45 -11.94 -12.11
C ASP A 29 23.06 -10.72 -11.27
N VAL A 30 21.82 -10.28 -11.44
CA VAL A 30 21.16 -9.43 -10.47
C VAL A 30 21.10 -10.32 -9.23
N GLU A 31 22.06 -10.12 -8.32
CA GLU A 31 22.12 -10.81 -7.05
C GLU A 31 20.76 -10.61 -6.41
N SER A 32 19.95 -11.65 -6.41
CA SER A 32 18.64 -11.64 -5.75
C SER A 32 18.92 -11.37 -4.29
N ALA A 33 18.54 -10.19 -3.80
CA ALA A 33 18.75 -9.81 -2.42
C ALA A 33 18.18 -10.92 -1.52
N SER A 34 19.01 -11.45 -0.63
CA SER A 34 18.56 -12.43 0.35
C SER A 34 17.48 -11.78 1.23
N CYS A 35 16.37 -12.51 1.44
CA CYS A 35 15.32 -12.07 2.36
C CYS A 35 15.41 -12.76 3.72
N GLU A 36 16.55 -13.38 4.01
CA GLU A 36 16.82 -13.89 5.35
C GLU A 36 16.95 -12.73 6.33
N LYS A 37 16.37 -12.87 7.52
CA LYS A 37 16.33 -11.81 8.54
C LYS A 37 17.69 -11.15 8.78
N ALA A 38 18.78 -11.95 8.82
CA ALA A 38 20.13 -11.45 9.06
C ALA A 38 20.67 -10.53 7.97
N ASP A 39 20.12 -10.62 6.74
CA ASP A 39 20.56 -9.87 5.58
C ASP A 39 19.66 -8.66 5.28
N LEU A 40 18.55 -8.52 6.01
CA LEU A 40 17.62 -7.41 5.82
C LEU A 40 18.24 -6.10 6.32
N ALA A 41 18.31 -5.12 5.43
CA ALA A 41 18.82 -3.78 5.73
C ALA A 41 17.76 -2.94 6.46
N THR A 42 17.39 -3.35 7.69
CA THR A 42 16.47 -2.61 8.55
C THR A 42 17.16 -1.39 9.18
N ILE A 43 16.38 -0.36 9.56
CA ILE A 43 16.90 0.87 10.16
C ILE A 43 17.51 0.64 11.56
N ALA A 44 17.07 -0.42 12.25
CA ALA A 44 17.61 -0.83 13.54
C ALA A 44 18.02 -2.31 13.48
N GLU A 45 19.28 -2.61 13.71
CA GLU A 45 19.82 -3.98 13.63
C GLU A 45 19.01 -4.95 14.50
N GLY A 46 18.55 -6.05 13.91
CA GLY A 46 17.79 -7.10 14.59
C GLY A 46 16.37 -6.70 15.01
N LYS A 47 15.90 -5.53 14.61
CA LYS A 47 14.54 -5.05 14.85
C LYS A 47 13.86 -4.68 13.54
N LEU A 48 12.53 -4.76 13.54
CA LEU A 48 11.69 -4.28 12.44
C LEU A 48 10.88 -3.09 12.95
N THR A 49 11.17 -1.91 12.42
CA THR A 49 10.48 -0.68 12.82
C THR A 49 9.30 -0.44 11.89
N ILE A 50 8.09 -0.57 12.42
CA ILE A 50 6.84 -0.43 11.69
C ILE A 50 6.17 0.88 12.10
N ALA A 51 5.67 1.64 11.11
CA ALA A 51 4.94 2.86 11.37
C ALA A 51 3.42 2.67 11.17
N THR A 52 2.64 3.48 11.87
CA THR A 52 1.21 3.67 11.63
C THR A 52 0.80 5.10 11.95
N GLY A 53 -0.47 5.43 11.74
CA GLY A 53 -1.02 6.77 11.98
C GLY A 53 -1.02 7.23 13.44
N GLU A 54 -1.16 8.54 13.63
CA GLU A 54 -1.37 9.17 14.93
C GLU A 54 -2.57 10.14 14.84
N PRO A 55 -3.75 9.73 15.34
CA PRO A 55 -4.08 8.40 15.86
C PRO A 55 -4.26 7.35 14.76
N ALA A 56 -4.14 6.07 15.15
CA ALA A 56 -4.55 4.94 14.31
C ALA A 56 -6.01 4.56 14.65
N TYR A 57 -6.81 4.24 13.63
CA TYR A 57 -8.25 4.11 13.77
C TYR A 57 -8.73 2.67 13.66
N TYR A 58 -9.87 2.38 14.35
CA TYR A 58 -10.68 1.20 14.09
C TYR A 58 -11.22 1.22 12.63
N PRO A 59 -11.32 0.10 11.91
CA PRO A 59 -10.97 -1.27 12.30
C PRO A 59 -9.50 -1.65 12.00
N TRP A 60 -8.68 -0.68 11.61
CA TRP A 60 -7.30 -0.87 11.18
C TRP A 60 -6.38 -1.19 12.36
N VAL A 61 -6.52 -0.45 13.44
CA VAL A 61 -5.85 -0.66 14.72
C VAL A 61 -6.86 -0.46 15.84
N ILE A 62 -6.91 -1.38 16.80
CA ILE A 62 -7.84 -1.29 17.93
C ILE A 62 -7.27 -0.40 19.03
N ASP A 63 -8.11 0.47 19.60
CA ASP A 63 -7.79 1.35 20.74
C ASP A 63 -6.53 2.21 20.53
N ASP A 64 -6.15 2.49 19.27
CA ASP A 64 -4.90 3.20 18.96
C ASP A 64 -3.64 2.52 19.54
N LYS A 65 -3.65 1.16 19.60
CA LYS A 65 -2.58 0.34 20.17
C LYS A 65 -2.03 -0.67 19.14
N PRO A 66 -1.20 -0.24 18.19
CA PRO A 66 -0.69 -1.14 17.15
C PRO A 66 0.15 -2.29 17.71
N GLU A 67 0.79 -2.09 18.87
CA GLU A 67 1.55 -3.12 19.58
C GLU A 67 0.71 -4.29 20.07
N SER A 68 -0.60 -4.15 20.15
CA SER A 68 -1.53 -5.25 20.49
C SER A 68 -1.63 -6.30 19.36
N GLY A 69 -1.32 -5.91 18.12
CA GLY A 69 -1.60 -6.73 16.93
C GLY A 69 -3.09 -6.88 16.63
N GLU A 70 -3.97 -6.12 17.30
CA GLU A 70 -5.41 -6.13 17.08
C GLU A 70 -5.80 -5.05 16.06
N GLY A 71 -6.79 -5.38 15.22
CA GLY A 71 -7.19 -4.63 14.06
C GLY A 71 -6.58 -5.20 12.78
N PHE A 72 -7.14 -4.80 11.63
CA PHE A 72 -6.74 -5.36 10.34
C PHE A 72 -5.26 -5.09 10.05
N GLU A 73 -4.82 -3.84 10.06
CA GLU A 73 -3.43 -3.48 9.78
C GLU A 73 -2.48 -3.89 10.89
N GLY A 74 -2.92 -3.87 12.17
CA GLY A 74 -2.13 -4.42 13.27
C GLY A 74 -1.81 -5.90 13.06
N ALA A 75 -2.79 -6.70 12.65
CA ALA A 75 -2.61 -8.12 12.36
C ALA A 75 -1.75 -8.35 11.10
N VAL A 76 -1.97 -7.60 10.03
CA VAL A 76 -1.15 -7.68 8.80
C VAL A 76 0.32 -7.36 9.10
N ALA A 77 0.59 -6.33 9.89
CA ALA A 77 1.95 -5.93 10.26
C ALA A 77 2.73 -7.07 10.92
N TYR A 78 2.13 -7.72 11.91
CA TYR A 78 2.76 -8.86 12.59
C TYR A 78 2.85 -10.10 11.71
N ALA A 79 1.87 -10.35 10.83
CA ALA A 79 1.95 -11.45 9.87
C ALA A 79 3.13 -11.26 8.90
N VAL A 80 3.33 -10.05 8.37
CA VAL A 80 4.47 -9.69 7.52
C VAL A 80 5.79 -9.79 8.31
N ALA A 81 5.84 -9.26 9.54
CA ALA A 81 7.03 -9.36 10.40
C ALA A 81 7.45 -10.81 10.62
N ASN A 82 6.48 -11.69 10.92
CA ASN A 82 6.75 -13.12 11.12
C ASN A 82 7.25 -13.81 9.84
N GLN A 83 6.73 -13.46 8.66
CA GLN A 83 7.22 -13.95 7.36
C GLN A 83 8.66 -13.49 7.08
N LEU A 84 9.05 -12.32 7.55
CA LEU A 84 10.42 -11.81 7.47
C LEU A 84 11.33 -12.36 8.58
N GLY A 85 10.84 -13.27 9.44
CA GLY A 85 11.59 -13.91 10.51
C GLY A 85 11.73 -13.11 11.81
N PHE A 86 10.97 -12.02 11.98
CA PHE A 86 10.94 -11.25 13.22
C PHE A 86 9.86 -11.77 14.17
N SER A 87 10.21 -11.97 15.43
CA SER A 87 9.23 -12.22 16.49
C SER A 87 8.53 -10.91 16.90
N ASN A 88 7.38 -11.03 17.57
CA ASN A 88 6.58 -9.85 17.93
C ASN A 88 7.33 -8.86 18.86
N ASP A 89 8.22 -9.36 19.71
CA ASP A 89 9.07 -8.55 20.61
C ASP A 89 10.24 -7.85 19.89
N GLU A 90 10.49 -8.19 18.63
CA GLU A 90 11.47 -7.53 17.77
C GLU A 90 10.84 -6.43 16.91
N VAL A 91 9.52 -6.30 16.94
CA VAL A 91 8.80 -5.20 16.26
C VAL A 91 8.82 -3.95 17.14
N VAL A 92 9.20 -2.83 16.54
CA VAL A 92 9.18 -1.50 17.16
C VAL A 92 8.17 -0.63 16.43
N TRP A 93 7.22 -0.06 17.15
CA TRP A 93 6.23 0.82 16.54
C TRP A 93 6.62 2.29 16.65
N VAL A 94 6.43 3.03 15.56
CA VAL A 94 6.56 4.50 15.50
C VAL A 94 5.29 5.11 14.91
N ARG A 95 5.08 6.40 15.14
CA ARG A 95 3.91 7.13 14.68
C ARG A 95 4.28 8.13 13.60
N THR A 96 3.40 8.28 12.61
CA THR A 96 3.55 9.24 11.51
C THR A 96 2.23 9.91 11.20
N THR A 97 2.30 11.12 10.64
CA THR A 97 1.14 11.68 9.94
C THR A 97 1.04 11.05 8.55
N PHE A 98 -0.17 10.96 8.00
CA PHE A 98 -0.39 10.42 6.66
C PHE A 98 0.42 11.18 5.60
N ASP A 99 0.29 12.51 5.58
CA ASP A 99 0.98 13.39 4.62
C ASP A 99 2.51 13.30 4.76
N GLY A 100 3.03 13.28 6.00
CA GLY A 100 4.47 13.13 6.26
C GLY A 100 5.03 11.80 5.75
N ALA A 101 4.24 10.72 5.78
CA ALA A 101 4.68 9.42 5.30
C ALA A 101 4.80 9.38 3.77
N VAL A 102 3.89 9.99 3.01
CA VAL A 102 3.92 10.02 1.54
C VAL A 102 4.88 11.08 0.97
N THR A 103 5.34 12.04 1.78
CA THR A 103 6.29 13.08 1.35
C THR A 103 7.66 12.47 1.02
N PRO A 104 8.37 12.90 -0.04
CA PRO A 104 9.72 12.44 -0.33
C PRO A 104 10.71 12.65 0.81
N GLY A 105 11.70 11.77 0.96
CA GLY A 105 12.78 11.89 1.94
C GLY A 105 13.00 10.65 2.78
N GLU A 106 13.96 10.73 3.70
CA GLU A 106 14.27 9.65 4.63
C GLU A 106 13.09 9.31 5.54
N LYS A 107 12.96 8.04 5.88
CA LYS A 107 11.93 7.53 6.78
C LYS A 107 12.56 7.02 8.06
N ASN A 108 11.83 7.14 9.17
CA ASN A 108 12.22 6.60 10.46
C ASN A 108 11.58 5.24 10.75
N PHE A 109 11.19 4.52 9.68
CA PHE A 109 10.57 3.21 9.73
C PHE A 109 11.02 2.34 8.54
N ASP A 110 10.93 1.04 8.71
CA ASP A 110 11.19 0.06 7.65
C ASP A 110 10.01 0.01 6.68
N PHE A 111 8.78 -0.04 7.20
CA PHE A 111 7.55 0.15 6.43
C PHE A 111 6.42 0.73 7.29
N ASN A 112 5.39 1.23 6.62
CA ASN A 112 4.24 1.89 7.24
C ASN A 112 2.92 1.32 6.71
N LEU A 113 1.95 1.12 7.62
CA LEU A 113 0.56 0.79 7.29
C LEU A 113 -0.36 1.91 7.80
N GLN A 114 -1.04 2.55 6.87
CA GLN A 114 -2.01 3.61 7.16
C GLN A 114 -2.95 3.81 5.97
N GLN A 115 -3.48 2.70 5.43
CA GLN A 115 -4.39 2.66 4.28
C GLN A 115 -3.84 3.41 3.05
N PHE A 116 -2.53 3.28 2.79
CA PHE A 116 -1.91 3.99 1.66
C PHE A 116 -2.31 3.34 0.33
N SER A 117 -3.14 4.02 -0.44
CA SER A 117 -3.43 3.63 -1.83
C SER A 117 -2.17 3.74 -2.68
N ILE A 118 -1.87 2.69 -3.43
CA ILE A 118 -0.79 2.63 -4.40
C ILE A 118 -1.17 3.48 -5.61
N THR A 119 -0.50 4.62 -5.80
CA THR A 119 -0.70 5.49 -6.96
C THR A 119 0.63 5.76 -7.66
N GLU A 120 0.58 6.04 -8.97
CA GLU A 120 1.80 6.38 -9.73
C GLU A 120 2.45 7.67 -9.22
N GLU A 121 1.65 8.62 -8.75
CA GLU A 121 2.16 9.84 -8.14
C GLU A 121 2.96 9.55 -6.87
N ARG A 122 2.41 8.72 -5.97
CA ARG A 122 3.11 8.34 -4.72
C ARG A 122 4.34 7.48 -4.98
N LYS A 123 4.33 6.62 -6.00
CA LYS A 123 5.50 5.82 -6.41
C LYS A 123 6.69 6.67 -6.85
N ALA A 124 6.48 7.92 -7.25
CA ALA A 124 7.59 8.83 -7.54
C ALA A 124 8.37 9.22 -6.27
N ALA A 125 7.73 9.21 -5.10
CA ALA A 125 8.28 9.69 -3.83
C ALA A 125 8.62 8.57 -2.84
N VAL A 126 7.92 7.44 -2.89
CA VAL A 126 8.02 6.32 -1.96
C VAL A 126 7.91 4.98 -2.71
N ASP A 127 8.29 3.89 -2.06
CA ASP A 127 8.03 2.55 -2.58
C ASP A 127 6.81 1.93 -1.89
N PHE A 128 6.25 0.91 -2.55
CA PHE A 128 5.15 0.11 -2.02
C PHE A 128 5.43 -1.38 -2.14
N SER A 129 4.91 -2.14 -1.20
CA SER A 129 4.80 -3.59 -1.33
C SER A 129 3.75 -4.01 -2.37
N SER A 130 3.64 -5.30 -2.61
CA SER A 130 2.42 -5.92 -3.16
C SER A 130 1.20 -5.48 -2.36
N PRO A 131 0.00 -5.35 -3.00
CA PRO A 131 -1.19 -4.89 -2.30
C PRO A 131 -1.67 -5.92 -1.26
N TYR A 132 -2.07 -5.42 -0.08
CA TYR A 132 -2.66 -6.25 0.97
C TYR A 132 -4.18 -6.08 1.12
N TYR A 133 -4.79 -5.06 0.50
CA TYR A 133 -6.23 -4.82 0.52
C TYR A 133 -6.67 -3.96 -0.66
N THR A 134 -7.97 -3.99 -0.96
CA THR A 134 -8.59 -3.08 -1.94
C THR A 134 -9.87 -2.53 -1.34
N ALA A 135 -9.97 -1.21 -1.20
CA ALA A 135 -11.12 -0.53 -0.65
C ALA A 135 -11.79 0.39 -1.66
N PRO A 136 -13.12 0.41 -1.76
CA PRO A 136 -13.84 1.50 -2.40
C PRO A 136 -13.89 2.73 -1.49
N GLN A 137 -14.00 3.93 -2.07
CA GLN A 137 -14.30 5.16 -1.35
C GLN A 137 -15.80 5.21 -1.00
N ALA A 138 -16.15 5.73 0.16
CA ALA A 138 -17.53 5.85 0.63
C ALA A 138 -17.77 7.20 1.29
N ILE A 139 -19.04 7.62 1.33
CA ILE A 139 -19.47 8.90 1.91
C ILE A 139 -20.24 8.65 3.18
N VAL A 140 -19.66 9.07 4.31
CA VAL A 140 -20.33 9.07 5.62
C VAL A 140 -21.10 10.37 5.80
N SER A 141 -22.29 10.27 6.35
CA SER A 141 -23.16 11.40 6.64
C SER A 141 -24.03 11.09 7.88
N TYR A 142 -25.04 11.87 8.13
CA TYR A 142 -26.03 11.68 9.21
C TYR A 142 -27.46 11.82 8.66
N LYS A 143 -28.45 11.21 9.34
CA LYS A 143 -29.84 11.08 8.84
C LYS A 143 -30.52 12.40 8.47
N SER A 144 -30.23 13.50 9.18
CA SER A 144 -30.82 14.83 8.90
C SER A 144 -30.01 15.66 7.90
N SER A 145 -28.93 15.14 7.35
CA SER A 145 -28.14 15.81 6.31
C SER A 145 -28.92 15.92 5.00
N LYS A 146 -28.70 17.00 4.26
CA LYS A 146 -29.35 17.21 2.94
C LYS A 146 -28.93 16.20 1.88
N ILE A 147 -27.84 15.42 2.12
CA ILE A 147 -27.39 14.36 1.22
C ILE A 147 -27.88 12.97 1.64
N ALA A 148 -28.59 12.86 2.77
CA ALA A 148 -29.19 11.58 3.17
C ALA A 148 -30.18 11.11 2.12
N GLY A 149 -30.06 9.84 1.69
CA GLY A 149 -30.94 9.25 0.67
C GLY A 149 -30.62 9.64 -0.78
N LYS A 150 -29.54 10.40 -1.04
CA LYS A 150 -29.03 10.62 -2.40
C LYS A 150 -28.49 9.30 -2.95
N THR A 151 -28.68 9.08 -4.25
CA THR A 151 -28.35 7.80 -4.88
C THR A 151 -27.42 7.93 -6.10
N SER A 152 -27.04 9.18 -6.45
CA SER A 152 -26.16 9.45 -7.56
C SER A 152 -25.11 10.51 -7.23
N ILE A 153 -23.98 10.43 -7.92
CA ILE A 153 -22.88 11.40 -7.83
C ILE A 153 -23.35 12.80 -8.26
N ALA A 154 -24.19 12.86 -9.30
CA ALA A 154 -24.70 14.12 -9.82
C ALA A 154 -25.47 14.95 -8.75
N GLU A 155 -26.12 14.28 -7.77
CA GLU A 155 -26.85 14.91 -6.68
C GLU A 155 -25.94 15.45 -5.56
N LEU A 156 -24.65 15.15 -5.60
CA LEU A 156 -23.67 15.49 -4.56
C LEU A 156 -22.75 16.66 -4.92
N LYS A 157 -22.83 17.18 -6.16
CA LYS A 157 -21.95 18.25 -6.65
C LYS A 157 -21.98 19.53 -5.81
N ASP A 158 -23.14 19.87 -5.27
CA ASP A 158 -23.34 21.06 -4.42
C ASP A 158 -23.27 20.74 -2.92
N ALA A 159 -22.89 19.51 -2.56
CA ALA A 159 -22.72 19.11 -1.18
C ALA A 159 -21.41 19.66 -0.61
N LYS A 160 -21.43 20.00 0.67
CA LYS A 160 -20.20 20.31 1.41
C LYS A 160 -19.55 18.99 1.82
N LEU A 161 -18.66 18.49 0.99
CA LEU A 161 -17.93 17.26 1.26
C LEU A 161 -16.53 17.58 1.78
N GLY A 162 -16.02 16.73 2.65
CA GLY A 162 -14.67 16.86 3.19
C GLY A 162 -13.89 15.55 3.15
N ALA A 163 -12.57 15.67 3.18
CA ALA A 163 -11.63 14.57 3.33
C ALA A 163 -10.32 15.05 3.93
N ALA A 164 -9.47 14.13 4.38
CA ALA A 164 -8.14 14.44 4.88
C ALA A 164 -7.19 14.80 3.73
N VAL A 165 -6.23 15.68 4.00
CA VAL A 165 -5.22 16.12 3.05
C VAL A 165 -4.38 14.96 2.51
N GLY A 166 -4.04 14.99 1.23
CA GLY A 166 -3.15 14.00 0.60
C GLY A 166 -3.78 12.62 0.36
N THR A 167 -5.10 12.44 0.61
CA THR A 167 -5.80 11.16 0.44
C THR A 167 -6.45 11.01 -0.93
N THR A 168 -6.62 9.77 -1.40
CA THR A 168 -7.43 9.46 -2.59
C THR A 168 -8.91 9.82 -2.39
N SER A 169 -9.38 9.90 -1.14
CA SER A 169 -10.71 10.41 -0.79
C SER A 169 -10.87 11.89 -1.19
N LEU A 170 -9.83 12.70 -0.99
CA LEU A 170 -9.81 14.10 -1.43
C LEU A 170 -9.90 14.19 -2.95
N ASP A 171 -9.06 13.41 -3.65
CA ASP A 171 -9.06 13.33 -5.11
C ASP A 171 -10.41 12.86 -5.66
N ALA A 172 -11.07 11.92 -4.97
CA ALA A 172 -12.39 11.43 -5.37
C ALA A 172 -13.47 12.52 -5.29
N ILE A 173 -13.43 13.42 -4.29
CA ILE A 173 -14.35 14.57 -4.24
C ILE A 173 -14.15 15.49 -5.45
N GLU A 174 -12.91 15.79 -5.79
CA GLU A 174 -12.58 16.71 -6.89
C GLU A 174 -12.84 16.09 -8.27
N ASN A 175 -12.36 14.86 -8.48
CA ASN A 175 -12.28 14.27 -9.81
C ASN A 175 -13.46 13.34 -10.14
N GLN A 176 -14.08 12.66 -9.16
CA GLN A 176 -15.22 11.78 -9.41
C GLN A 176 -16.54 12.48 -9.16
N ILE A 177 -16.66 13.25 -8.04
CA ILE A 177 -17.90 13.95 -7.70
C ILE A 177 -17.96 15.30 -8.40
N GLY A 178 -16.81 15.95 -8.62
CA GLY A 178 -16.73 17.31 -9.20
C GLY A 178 -17.19 18.39 -8.22
N ALA A 179 -17.06 18.15 -6.91
CA ALA A 179 -17.35 19.09 -5.84
C ALA A 179 -16.07 19.75 -5.31
N LYS A 180 -16.20 20.92 -4.70
CA LYS A 180 -15.08 21.58 -4.02
C LYS A 180 -14.94 21.03 -2.60
N PRO A 181 -13.85 20.31 -2.24
CA PRO A 181 -13.70 19.71 -0.93
C PRO A 181 -13.41 20.72 0.16
N GLN A 182 -13.80 20.39 1.40
CA GLN A 182 -13.19 20.92 2.61
C GLN A 182 -12.05 20.00 3.04
N VAL A 183 -10.86 20.54 3.17
CA VAL A 183 -9.65 19.77 3.48
C VAL A 183 -9.39 19.83 4.97
N PHE A 184 -9.16 18.66 5.59
CA PHE A 184 -8.84 18.49 7.01
C PHE A 184 -7.43 17.92 7.16
N ASN A 185 -6.80 18.13 8.31
CA ASN A 185 -5.48 17.57 8.59
C ASN A 185 -5.53 16.03 8.71
N ASP A 186 -6.65 15.51 9.21
CA ASP A 186 -6.88 14.08 9.44
C ASP A 186 -8.38 13.76 9.46
N ASN A 187 -8.72 12.47 9.56
CA ASN A 187 -10.10 12.01 9.63
C ASN A 187 -10.81 12.45 10.92
N ALA A 188 -10.11 12.60 12.06
CA ALA A 188 -10.73 13.04 13.32
C ALA A 188 -11.24 14.48 13.23
N ALA A 189 -10.48 15.36 12.60
CA ALA A 189 -10.92 16.74 12.30
C ALA A 189 -12.14 16.74 11.37
N GLY A 190 -12.13 15.90 10.33
CA GLY A 190 -13.27 15.70 9.42
C GLY A 190 -14.52 15.19 10.14
N VAL A 191 -14.39 14.21 11.02
CA VAL A 191 -15.50 13.67 11.87
C VAL A 191 -16.05 14.77 12.77
N THR A 192 -15.18 15.57 13.38
CA THR A 192 -15.61 16.71 14.22
C THR A 192 -16.42 17.72 13.40
N ALA A 193 -15.98 18.06 12.20
CA ALA A 193 -16.69 18.95 11.30
C ALA A 193 -18.06 18.38 10.87
N LEU A 194 -18.13 17.06 10.60
CA LEU A 194 -19.37 16.37 10.27
C LEU A 194 -20.36 16.38 11.44
N LYS A 195 -19.92 16.05 12.66
CA LYS A 195 -20.73 16.08 13.90
C LYS A 195 -21.27 17.49 14.18
N ASN A 196 -20.52 18.53 13.84
CA ASN A 196 -20.93 19.93 14.01
C ASN A 196 -21.78 20.48 12.85
N GLY A 197 -22.10 19.68 11.84
CA GLY A 197 -22.88 20.11 10.67
C GLY A 197 -22.15 21.13 9.78
N GLN A 198 -20.84 21.22 9.87
CA GLN A 198 -20.00 22.11 9.04
C GLN A 198 -19.84 21.56 7.63
N ILE A 199 -19.85 20.21 7.49
CA ILE A 199 -19.90 19.48 6.23
C ILE A 199 -21.16 18.59 6.18
N ASP A 200 -21.60 18.26 4.97
CA ASP A 200 -22.74 17.38 4.74
C ASP A 200 -22.31 15.89 4.71
N GLY A 201 -21.07 15.63 4.34
CA GLY A 201 -20.48 14.30 4.27
C GLY A 201 -18.96 14.30 4.34
N LEU A 202 -18.42 13.21 4.87
CA LEU A 202 -16.99 12.91 4.93
C LEU A 202 -16.70 11.73 4.00
N VAL A 203 -15.73 11.87 3.09
CA VAL A 203 -15.30 10.80 2.19
C VAL A 203 -14.12 10.09 2.82
N VAL A 204 -14.22 8.76 2.94
CA VAL A 204 -13.22 7.87 3.53
C VAL A 204 -13.31 6.49 2.87
N ASP A 205 -12.37 5.61 3.17
CA ASP A 205 -12.45 4.21 2.76
C ASP A 205 -13.64 3.50 3.42
N LEU A 206 -14.25 2.57 2.71
CA LEU A 206 -15.49 1.92 3.14
C LEU A 206 -15.41 1.27 4.54
N PRO A 207 -14.36 0.54 4.93
CA PRO A 207 -14.28 0.00 6.29
C PRO A 207 -14.30 1.10 7.37
N THR A 208 -13.58 2.19 7.12
CA THR A 208 -13.63 3.39 7.99
C THR A 208 -15.04 3.99 8.01
N ALA A 209 -15.72 4.04 6.87
CA ALA A 209 -17.09 4.56 6.79
C ALA A 209 -18.10 3.77 7.66
N PHE A 210 -17.97 2.45 7.71
CA PHE A 210 -18.82 1.61 8.58
C PHE A 210 -18.61 1.92 10.06
N TYR A 211 -17.34 2.03 10.48
CA TYR A 211 -17.05 2.41 11.86
C TYR A 211 -17.61 3.81 12.19
N LEU A 212 -17.33 4.79 11.36
CA LEU A 212 -17.75 6.16 11.60
C LEU A 212 -19.29 6.27 11.66
N SER A 213 -19.98 5.62 10.74
CA SER A 213 -21.45 5.68 10.70
C SER A 213 -22.12 4.88 11.81
N GLY A 214 -21.50 3.78 12.26
CA GLY A 214 -22.08 2.90 13.28
C GLY A 214 -21.72 3.29 14.72
N VAL A 215 -20.57 3.94 14.93
CA VAL A 215 -20.02 4.18 16.27
C VAL A 215 -19.79 5.66 16.57
N GLU A 216 -19.16 6.38 15.64
CA GLU A 216 -18.65 7.73 15.90
C GLU A 216 -19.70 8.83 15.66
N VAL A 217 -20.49 8.72 14.61
CA VAL A 217 -21.44 9.76 14.19
C VAL A 217 -22.83 9.41 14.67
N THR A 218 -23.41 10.24 15.54
CA THR A 218 -24.79 10.09 15.99
C THR A 218 -25.75 10.13 14.80
N ASP A 219 -26.66 9.16 14.72
CA ASP A 219 -27.51 8.95 13.55
C ASP A 219 -26.73 8.85 12.23
N GLY A 220 -25.52 8.30 12.30
CA GLY A 220 -24.64 8.11 11.16
C GLY A 220 -25.25 7.21 10.10
N LEU A 221 -24.89 7.46 8.86
CA LEU A 221 -25.23 6.60 7.72
C LEU A 221 -24.15 6.68 6.65
N ILE A 222 -24.07 5.66 5.82
CA ILE A 222 -23.29 5.68 4.58
C ILE A 222 -24.26 6.06 3.46
N VAL A 223 -23.99 7.20 2.80
CA VAL A 223 -24.78 7.65 1.63
C VAL A 223 -24.61 6.65 0.49
N GLY A 224 -23.37 6.22 0.26
CA GLY A 224 -23.03 5.18 -0.72
C GLY A 224 -21.54 5.11 -0.95
N GLN A 225 -21.14 4.05 -1.68
CA GLN A 225 -19.79 3.88 -2.22
C GLN A 225 -19.68 4.63 -3.54
N LEU A 226 -18.52 5.21 -3.80
CA LEU A 226 -18.19 5.71 -5.14
C LEU A 226 -17.92 4.52 -6.08
N PRO A 227 -18.32 4.61 -7.37
CA PRO A 227 -17.96 3.59 -8.35
C PRO A 227 -16.45 3.45 -8.45
N SER A 228 -15.95 2.22 -8.48
CA SER A 228 -14.52 1.98 -8.68
C SER A 228 -14.07 2.45 -10.07
N THR A 229 -12.97 3.18 -10.11
CA THR A 229 -12.28 3.54 -11.36
C THR A 229 -11.11 2.56 -11.54
N GLY A 230 -11.25 1.57 -12.41
CA GLY A 230 -10.21 0.55 -12.63
C GLY A 230 -10.16 -0.52 -11.52
N ALA A 231 -8.96 -0.80 -10.99
CA ALA A 231 -8.75 -1.84 -9.98
C ALA A 231 -9.24 -1.47 -8.56
N GLY A 232 -9.73 -0.24 -8.36
CA GLY A 232 -10.02 0.31 -7.03
C GLY A 232 -8.76 0.78 -6.30
N ASP A 233 -8.94 1.30 -5.09
CA ASP A 233 -7.83 1.76 -4.26
C ASP A 233 -7.15 0.56 -3.58
N GLN A 234 -6.01 0.14 -4.15
CA GLN A 234 -5.20 -0.94 -3.59
C GLN A 234 -4.25 -0.38 -2.54
N PHE A 235 -4.29 -0.92 -1.32
CA PHE A 235 -3.39 -0.53 -0.24
C PHE A 235 -2.12 -1.35 -0.28
N GLY A 236 -0.97 -0.67 -0.18
CA GLY A 236 0.36 -1.28 -0.04
C GLY A 236 1.06 -0.80 1.21
N LEU A 237 1.98 -1.61 1.72
CA LEU A 237 2.91 -1.18 2.75
C LEU A 237 3.84 -0.13 2.14
N LEU A 238 3.92 1.05 2.75
CA LEU A 238 4.73 2.15 2.26
C LEU A 238 6.15 2.05 2.81
N LEU A 239 7.14 2.18 1.95
CA LEU A 239 8.57 2.18 2.30
C LEU A 239 9.25 3.45 1.81
N ALA A 240 10.44 3.73 2.33
CA ALA A 240 11.29 4.77 1.74
C ALA A 240 11.53 4.47 0.25
N LYS A 241 11.69 5.52 -0.55
CA LYS A 241 12.04 5.36 -1.96
C LYS A 241 13.37 4.61 -2.11
N ASP A 242 13.40 3.63 -3.02
CA ASP A 242 14.55 2.77 -3.28
C ASP A 242 15.01 1.95 -2.04
N SER A 243 14.06 1.60 -1.16
CA SER A 243 14.34 0.77 0.00
C SER A 243 14.82 -0.62 -0.42
N LYS A 244 15.92 -1.07 0.18
CA LYS A 244 16.54 -2.37 -0.14
C LYS A 244 15.68 -3.57 0.29
N ILE A 245 14.72 -3.35 1.18
CA ILE A 245 13.84 -4.41 1.68
C ILE A 245 12.48 -4.45 0.96
N THR A 246 12.20 -3.56 0.00
CA THR A 246 10.92 -3.50 -0.71
C THR A 246 10.52 -4.85 -1.31
N THR A 247 11.45 -5.53 -1.99
CA THR A 247 11.21 -6.85 -2.59
C THR A 247 10.87 -7.90 -1.53
N CYS A 248 11.59 -7.90 -0.40
CA CYS A 248 11.36 -8.86 0.68
C CYS A 248 10.02 -8.62 1.39
N VAL A 249 9.67 -7.36 1.63
CA VAL A 249 8.36 -6.98 2.20
C VAL A 249 7.23 -7.36 1.24
N SER A 250 7.39 -7.15 -0.07
CA SER A 250 6.43 -7.61 -1.08
C SER A 250 6.27 -9.12 -1.06
N GLY A 251 7.38 -9.86 -1.03
CA GLY A 251 7.37 -11.33 -0.94
C GLY A 251 6.68 -11.85 0.32
N ALA A 252 6.82 -11.15 1.46
CA ALA A 252 6.11 -11.48 2.68
C ALA A 252 4.59 -11.25 2.56
N VAL A 253 4.16 -10.16 1.92
CA VAL A 253 2.73 -9.90 1.63
C VAL A 253 2.18 -10.97 0.68
N ASP A 254 2.93 -11.34 -0.37
CA ASP A 254 2.53 -12.38 -1.32
C ASP A 254 2.42 -13.75 -0.62
N ALA A 255 3.32 -14.05 0.30
CA ALA A 255 3.30 -15.30 1.06
C ALA A 255 2.06 -15.41 1.97
N ILE A 256 1.74 -14.39 2.77
CA ILE A 256 0.53 -14.39 3.62
C ILE A 256 -0.77 -14.34 2.80
N THR A 257 -0.70 -13.87 1.56
CA THR A 257 -1.82 -13.92 0.60
C THR A 257 -2.01 -15.35 0.10
N ALA A 258 -0.93 -16.00 -0.31
CA ALA A 258 -0.95 -17.34 -0.89
C ALA A 258 -1.34 -18.43 0.11
N ASP A 259 -0.94 -18.31 1.37
CA ASP A 259 -1.23 -19.28 2.43
C ASP A 259 -2.60 -19.10 3.10
N GLY A 260 -3.33 -18.02 2.75
CA GLY A 260 -4.66 -17.71 3.28
C GLY A 260 -4.65 -16.94 4.60
N THR A 261 -3.48 -16.59 5.15
CA THR A 261 -3.37 -15.79 6.39
C THR A 261 -4.03 -14.42 6.21
N LEU A 262 -3.77 -13.73 5.08
CA LEU A 262 -4.38 -12.43 4.81
C LEU A 262 -5.91 -12.53 4.68
N ALA A 263 -6.43 -13.59 4.05
CA ALA A 263 -7.88 -13.81 3.96
C ALA A 263 -8.50 -14.00 5.35
N ALA A 264 -7.88 -14.82 6.21
CA ALA A 264 -8.35 -15.02 7.59
C ALA A 264 -8.32 -13.72 8.43
N ILE A 265 -7.31 -12.88 8.26
CA ILE A 265 -7.22 -11.55 8.90
C ILE A 265 -8.35 -10.65 8.37
N THR A 266 -8.61 -10.64 7.07
CA THR A 266 -9.68 -9.86 6.44
C THR A 266 -11.04 -10.30 6.98
N ASP A 267 -11.31 -11.60 7.02
CA ASP A 267 -12.57 -12.16 7.54
C ASP A 267 -12.78 -11.80 9.00
N LYS A 268 -11.73 -11.81 9.79
CA LYS A 268 -11.81 -11.47 11.22
C LYS A 268 -12.15 -10.00 11.47
N TRP A 269 -11.53 -9.09 10.72
CA TRP A 269 -11.57 -7.67 11.05
C TRP A 269 -12.48 -6.82 10.16
N LEU A 270 -12.70 -7.24 8.89
CA LEU A 270 -13.42 -6.45 7.87
C LEU A 270 -14.66 -7.17 7.29
N ALA A 271 -14.97 -8.41 7.71
CA ALA A 271 -16.06 -9.21 7.13
C ALA A 271 -17.47 -8.62 7.29
N THR A 272 -17.67 -7.64 8.18
CA THR A 272 -18.95 -6.97 8.39
C THR A 272 -19.27 -5.89 7.36
N ASP A 273 -18.32 -5.60 6.46
CA ASP A 273 -18.37 -4.42 5.58
C ASP A 273 -19.07 -4.68 4.23
N ALA A 274 -19.83 -5.76 4.12
CA ALA A 274 -20.57 -6.07 2.91
C ALA A 274 -21.88 -5.29 2.83
N GLY A 275 -21.95 -4.25 1.96
CA GLY A 275 -23.25 -3.83 1.47
C GLY A 275 -23.67 -2.37 1.50
N ALA A 276 -22.75 -1.40 1.52
CA ALA A 276 -23.15 -0.03 1.21
C ALA A 276 -23.54 0.08 -0.29
N PRO A 277 -24.62 0.80 -0.65
CA PRO A 277 -25.04 0.92 -2.05
C PRO A 277 -23.99 1.66 -2.87
N VAL A 278 -23.76 1.22 -4.11
CA VAL A 278 -22.91 1.95 -5.05
C VAL A 278 -23.72 3.10 -5.67
N LEU A 279 -23.19 4.32 -5.58
CA LEU A 279 -23.80 5.51 -6.18
C LEU A 279 -23.79 5.41 -7.70
N LYS A 280 -24.88 5.84 -8.33
CA LYS A 280 -24.93 5.95 -9.80
C LYS A 280 -24.07 7.13 -10.26
N PRO A 281 -23.46 7.04 -11.43
CA PRO A 281 -22.76 8.15 -12.06
C PRO A 281 -23.57 9.44 -12.20
#